data_3068bcd8ac291b460da95bfddc68d79a
#
_entry.id   3068bcd8ac291b460da95bfddc68d79a
#
_cell.length_a   1.000
_cell.length_b   1.000
_cell.length_c   1.000
_cell.angle_alpha   90.00
_cell.angle_beta   90.00
_cell.angle_gamma   90.00
#
_symmetry.space_group_name_H-M   'P 1'
#
loop_
_entity.id
_entity.type
_entity.pdbx_description
1 polymer ?
#
loop_
_entity_poly.entity_id
_entity_poly.type
_entity_poly.pdbx_seq_one_letter_code
_entity_poly.pdbx_strand_id
1 'polypeptide(L)'
;MQMQNTGKVTPEKVVALQALRQQLGQELGQKITSGAELLEEQEGRESRWASGREDWDNQLGGGWARGQLTELVAPEVSSGSGLVMSQLLAQARRERRYAMLLDVGQGFSLETLPAADLETLLWVGCGSAREAIEALDVASRDENFFLFLIDLRDSDPSDWRSVKASQWYRVLGQLRQRE
;
A
#
# COMPACT_ATOMS: atom_id res chain seq x y z
N MET A 1 -15.12 -38.38 10.85
CA MET A 1 -16.26 -38.17 9.96
C MET A 1 -15.95 -36.95 9.10
N GLN A 2 -15.37 -37.20 7.92
CA GLN A 2 -14.87 -36.12 7.02
C GLN A 2 -16.04 -35.69 6.13
N MET A 3 -16.41 -34.41 6.22
CA MET A 3 -17.28 -33.78 5.22
C MET A 3 -16.40 -33.13 4.16
N GLN A 4 -16.09 -33.86 3.09
CA GLN A 4 -15.63 -33.30 1.83
C GLN A 4 -16.85 -32.80 1.05
N ASN A 5 -17.17 -31.56 1.12
CA ASN A 5 -18.13 -30.92 0.23
C ASN A 5 -17.37 -30.18 -0.89
N THR A 6 -16.84 -30.91 -1.85
CA THR A 6 -16.34 -30.37 -3.10
C THR A 6 -17.53 -30.10 -4.02
N GLY A 7 -18.15 -28.94 -3.89
CA GLY A 7 -19.21 -28.52 -4.79
C GLY A 7 -18.66 -28.30 -6.20
N LYS A 8 -18.65 -29.39 -7.02
CA LYS A 8 -18.34 -29.31 -8.45
C LYS A 8 -19.32 -28.32 -9.10
N VAL A 9 -18.77 -27.27 -9.70
CA VAL A 9 -19.56 -26.34 -10.52
C VAL A 9 -20.01 -27.10 -11.77
N THR A 10 -21.32 -27.34 -11.87
CA THR A 10 -21.89 -28.00 -13.03
C THR A 10 -22.13 -27.00 -14.17
N PRO A 11 -22.09 -27.43 -15.45
CA PRO A 11 -22.35 -26.53 -16.59
C PRO A 11 -23.67 -25.76 -16.47
N GLU A 12 -24.71 -26.38 -15.93
CA GLU A 12 -26.01 -25.74 -15.69
C GLU A 12 -25.93 -24.58 -14.70
N LYS A 13 -25.11 -24.69 -13.64
CA LYS A 13 -24.90 -23.61 -12.69
C LYS A 13 -24.13 -22.45 -13.30
N VAL A 14 -23.21 -22.72 -14.23
CA VAL A 14 -22.48 -21.67 -14.96
C VAL A 14 -23.44 -20.86 -15.84
N VAL A 15 -24.32 -21.56 -16.59
CA VAL A 15 -25.33 -20.91 -17.44
C VAL A 15 -26.32 -20.10 -16.61
N ALA A 16 -26.79 -20.64 -15.48
CA ALA A 16 -27.70 -19.92 -14.58
C ALA A 16 -27.04 -18.67 -13.98
N LEU A 17 -25.77 -18.75 -13.62
CA LEU A 17 -25.01 -17.58 -13.11
C LEU A 17 -24.84 -16.51 -14.18
N GLN A 18 -24.56 -16.89 -15.43
CA GLN A 18 -24.46 -15.94 -16.55
C GLN A 18 -25.78 -15.23 -16.82
N ALA A 19 -26.90 -15.99 -16.83
CA ALA A 19 -28.23 -15.42 -17.01
C ALA A 19 -28.57 -14.42 -15.88
N LEU A 20 -28.28 -14.77 -14.64
CA LEU A 20 -28.47 -13.88 -13.48
C LEU A 20 -27.64 -12.58 -13.58
N ARG A 21 -26.37 -12.70 -14.00
CA ARG A 21 -25.49 -11.53 -14.22
C ARG A 21 -26.07 -10.60 -15.28
N GLN A 22 -26.58 -11.14 -16.36
CA GLN A 22 -27.18 -10.38 -17.46
C GLN A 22 -28.45 -9.66 -17.01
N GLN A 23 -29.31 -10.33 -16.25
CA GLN A 23 -30.54 -9.75 -15.71
C GLN A 23 -30.22 -8.63 -14.70
N LEU A 24 -29.34 -8.87 -13.74
CA LEU A 24 -28.92 -7.85 -12.76
C LEU A 24 -28.26 -6.64 -13.43
N GLY A 25 -27.45 -6.85 -14.47
CA GLY A 25 -26.84 -5.78 -15.25
C GLY A 25 -27.86 -4.89 -15.95
N GLN A 26 -28.94 -5.48 -16.47
CA GLN A 26 -30.06 -4.75 -17.09
C GLN A 26 -30.89 -3.96 -16.07
N GLU A 27 -31.18 -4.57 -14.92
CA GLU A 27 -32.03 -3.95 -13.88
C GLU A 27 -31.29 -2.84 -13.10
N LEU A 28 -30.00 -3.04 -12.81
CA LEU A 28 -29.24 -2.12 -11.97
C LEU A 28 -28.41 -1.09 -12.77
N GLY A 29 -28.31 -1.24 -14.09
CA GLY A 29 -27.51 -0.35 -14.94
C GLY A 29 -26.02 -0.36 -14.59
N GLN A 30 -25.54 -1.37 -13.86
CA GLN A 30 -24.17 -1.48 -13.37
C GLN A 30 -23.42 -2.61 -14.08
N LYS A 31 -22.13 -2.41 -14.31
CA LYS A 31 -21.26 -3.49 -14.79
C LYS A 31 -21.07 -4.51 -13.65
N ILE A 32 -21.56 -5.72 -13.85
CA ILE A 32 -21.39 -6.83 -12.91
C ILE A 32 -20.19 -7.64 -13.35
N THR A 33 -19.16 -7.66 -12.51
CA THR A 33 -17.88 -8.31 -12.77
C THR A 33 -17.74 -9.53 -11.84
N SER A 34 -17.16 -10.62 -12.31
CA SER A 34 -16.85 -11.76 -11.46
C SER A 34 -15.64 -11.48 -10.57
N GLY A 35 -15.50 -12.22 -9.46
CA GLY A 35 -14.31 -12.07 -8.62
C GLY A 35 -13.00 -12.37 -9.35
N ALA A 36 -13.02 -13.30 -10.32
CA ALA A 36 -11.86 -13.59 -11.17
C ALA A 36 -11.51 -12.42 -12.10
N GLU A 37 -12.52 -11.84 -12.78
CA GLU A 37 -12.32 -10.65 -13.63
C GLU A 37 -11.85 -9.43 -12.82
N LEU A 38 -12.32 -9.27 -11.56
CA LEU A 38 -11.82 -8.22 -10.66
C LEU A 38 -10.35 -8.44 -10.28
N LEU A 39 -9.94 -9.68 -10.06
CA LEU A 39 -8.54 -10.01 -9.80
C LEU A 39 -7.66 -9.74 -11.02
N GLU A 40 -8.08 -10.14 -12.22
CA GLU A 40 -7.37 -9.86 -13.47
C GLU A 40 -7.32 -8.34 -13.77
N GLU A 41 -8.39 -7.59 -13.50
CA GLU A 41 -8.37 -6.12 -13.60
C GLU A 41 -7.43 -5.48 -12.55
N GLN A 42 -7.31 -6.05 -11.36
CA GLN A 42 -6.36 -5.59 -10.35
C GLN A 42 -4.92 -5.90 -10.74
N GLU A 43 -4.62 -7.12 -11.17
CA GLU A 43 -3.28 -7.51 -11.62
C GLU A 43 -2.82 -6.72 -12.85
N GLY A 44 -3.72 -6.40 -13.78
CA GLY A 44 -3.43 -5.57 -14.96
C GLY A 44 -3.27 -4.08 -14.65
N ARG A 45 -3.73 -3.61 -13.49
CA ARG A 45 -3.62 -2.21 -13.05
C ARG A 45 -2.49 -1.96 -12.07
N GLU A 46 -1.81 -2.98 -11.60
CA GLU A 46 -0.68 -2.80 -10.70
C GLU A 46 0.51 -2.19 -11.44
N SER A 47 0.52 -0.87 -11.54
CA SER A 47 1.75 -0.20 -11.91
C SER A 47 2.77 -0.38 -10.78
N ARG A 48 4.02 -0.69 -11.16
CA ARG A 48 5.07 -0.96 -10.20
C ARG A 48 6.11 0.15 -10.24
N TRP A 49 6.66 0.43 -9.08
CA TRP A 49 7.75 1.39 -8.93
C TRP A 49 9.04 0.64 -8.58
N ALA A 50 10.02 0.75 -9.46
CA ALA A 50 11.32 0.11 -9.25
C ALA A 50 11.98 0.64 -7.97
N SER A 51 12.51 -0.26 -7.15
CA SER A 51 13.21 0.10 -5.92
C SER A 51 14.57 0.74 -6.16
N GLY A 52 15.09 0.63 -7.40
CA GLY A 52 16.46 0.98 -7.77
C GLY A 52 17.47 -0.09 -7.40
N ARG A 53 17.00 -1.28 -7.03
CA ARG A 53 17.78 -2.48 -6.76
C ARG A 53 17.17 -3.67 -7.49
N GLU A 54 17.91 -4.23 -8.43
CA GLU A 54 17.42 -5.33 -9.26
C GLU A 54 17.08 -6.59 -8.45
N ASP A 55 17.87 -6.88 -7.40
CA ASP A 55 17.65 -8.02 -6.51
C ASP A 55 16.31 -7.92 -5.76
N TRP A 56 15.92 -6.71 -5.34
CA TRP A 56 14.62 -6.49 -4.70
C TRP A 56 13.48 -6.48 -5.72
N ASP A 57 13.68 -5.83 -6.84
CA ASP A 57 12.66 -5.74 -7.88
C ASP A 57 12.29 -7.13 -8.41
N ASN A 58 13.27 -8.03 -8.57
CA ASN A 58 13.03 -9.42 -8.94
C ASN A 58 12.20 -10.18 -7.89
N GLN A 59 12.45 -9.96 -6.60
CA GLN A 59 11.67 -10.59 -5.51
C GLN A 59 10.26 -10.01 -5.39
N LEU A 60 10.09 -8.72 -5.70
CA LEU A 60 8.81 -8.01 -5.65
C LEU A 60 8.00 -8.11 -6.95
N GLY A 61 8.46 -8.89 -7.93
CA GLY A 61 7.77 -9.03 -9.21
C GLY A 61 7.77 -7.77 -10.07
N GLY A 62 8.86 -6.99 -10.03
CA GLY A 62 9.07 -5.77 -10.82
C GLY A 62 9.12 -4.48 -10.02
N GLY A 63 9.12 -4.56 -8.67
CA GLY A 63 9.18 -3.41 -7.79
C GLY A 63 7.98 -3.27 -6.85
N TRP A 64 7.87 -2.14 -6.18
CA TRP A 64 6.80 -1.85 -5.23
C TRP A 64 5.47 -1.57 -5.95
N ALA A 65 4.39 -2.16 -5.46
CA ALA A 65 3.07 -1.90 -6.01
C ALA A 65 2.64 -0.45 -5.70
N ARG A 66 2.23 0.29 -6.73
CA ARG A 66 1.72 1.65 -6.58
C ARG A 66 0.24 1.64 -6.17
N GLY A 67 -0.22 2.74 -5.56
CA GLY A 67 -1.61 2.85 -5.09
C GLY A 67 -2.00 1.82 -4.03
N GLN A 68 -1.02 1.18 -3.40
CA GLN A 68 -1.22 0.16 -2.38
C GLN A 68 -0.47 0.47 -1.09
N LEU A 69 -0.91 -0.15 -0.01
CA LEU A 69 -0.20 -0.16 1.26
C LEU A 69 0.66 -1.43 1.34
N THR A 70 1.96 -1.24 1.49
CA THR A 70 2.90 -2.34 1.74
C THR A 70 3.39 -2.28 3.17
N GLU A 71 3.24 -3.35 3.93
CA GLU A 71 3.76 -3.47 5.28
C GLU A 71 5.13 -4.18 5.24
N LEU A 72 6.13 -3.55 5.86
CA LEU A 72 7.44 -4.12 6.07
C LEU A 72 7.59 -4.51 7.56
N VAL A 73 7.62 -5.79 7.83
CA VAL A 73 7.79 -6.29 9.20
C VAL A 73 9.27 -6.62 9.45
N ALA A 74 9.83 -5.97 10.45
CA ALA A 74 11.19 -6.20 10.93
C ALA A 74 11.12 -6.94 12.27
N PRO A 75 11.42 -8.26 12.31
CA PRO A 75 11.22 -9.06 13.53
C PRO A 75 12.19 -8.71 14.66
N GLU A 76 13.34 -8.12 14.32
CA GLU A 76 14.40 -7.79 15.26
C GLU A 76 14.93 -6.37 15.04
N VAL A 77 15.48 -5.79 16.08
CA VAL A 77 16.21 -4.52 15.99
C VAL A 77 17.39 -4.72 15.03
N SER A 78 17.65 -3.73 14.18
CA SER A 78 18.72 -3.77 13.16
C SER A 78 18.52 -4.80 12.03
N SER A 79 17.30 -5.27 11.78
CA SER A 79 16.97 -6.18 10.66
C SER A 79 16.98 -5.53 9.27
N GLY A 80 17.49 -4.31 9.15
CA GLY A 80 17.69 -3.63 7.87
C GLY A 80 16.53 -2.78 7.37
N SER A 81 15.46 -2.61 8.15
CA SER A 81 14.31 -1.77 7.75
C SER A 81 14.72 -0.32 7.45
N GLY A 82 15.63 0.26 8.24
CA GLY A 82 16.18 1.58 7.97
C GLY A 82 16.93 1.68 6.64
N LEU A 83 17.63 0.61 6.23
CA LEU A 83 18.30 0.54 4.94
C LEU A 83 17.29 0.52 3.79
N VAL A 84 16.17 -0.22 3.94
CA VAL A 84 15.08 -0.23 2.95
C VAL A 84 14.50 1.17 2.81
N MET A 85 14.19 1.84 3.91
CA MET A 85 13.67 3.21 3.90
C MET A 85 14.64 4.19 3.22
N SER A 86 15.93 4.14 3.59
CA SER A 86 16.96 4.98 2.97
C SER A 86 17.06 4.74 1.45
N GLN A 87 16.98 3.48 1.00
CA GLN A 87 17.00 3.16 -0.42
C GLN A 87 15.78 3.69 -1.17
N LEU A 88 14.58 3.62 -0.56
CA LEU A 88 13.35 4.17 -1.15
C LEU A 88 13.43 5.69 -1.28
N LEU A 89 13.94 6.39 -0.26
CA LEU A 89 14.16 7.83 -0.28
C LEU A 89 15.17 8.22 -1.38
N ALA A 90 16.30 7.51 -1.45
CA ALA A 90 17.29 7.72 -2.50
C ALA A 90 16.73 7.49 -3.91
N GLN A 91 15.84 6.51 -4.08
CA GLN A 91 15.19 6.25 -5.36
C GLN A 91 14.18 7.33 -5.72
N ALA A 92 13.34 7.77 -4.77
CA ALA A 92 12.42 8.87 -5.00
C ALA A 92 13.15 10.16 -5.42
N ARG A 93 14.26 10.49 -4.77
CA ARG A 93 15.12 11.62 -5.14
C ARG A 93 15.70 11.48 -6.55
N ARG A 94 16.20 10.29 -6.93
CA ARG A 94 16.75 10.05 -8.28
C ARG A 94 15.70 10.35 -9.35
N GLU A 95 14.45 10.07 -9.07
CA GLU A 95 13.30 10.37 -9.94
C GLU A 95 12.75 11.79 -9.76
N ARG A 96 13.38 12.63 -8.90
CA ARG A 96 12.92 13.99 -8.57
C ARG A 96 11.50 14.02 -8.00
N ARG A 97 11.19 13.03 -7.16
CA ARG A 97 9.90 12.89 -6.48
C ARG A 97 10.04 13.24 -5.01
N TYR A 98 9.02 13.90 -4.47
CA TYR A 98 8.96 14.17 -3.03
C TYR A 98 8.48 12.95 -2.27
N ALA A 99 9.09 12.72 -1.10
CA ALA A 99 8.70 11.71 -0.15
C ALA A 99 8.30 12.35 1.17
N MET A 100 7.39 11.72 1.90
CA MET A 100 7.05 12.07 3.27
C MET A 100 7.37 10.89 4.19
N LEU A 101 8.06 11.18 5.29
CA LEU A 101 8.30 10.23 6.38
C LEU A 101 7.54 10.69 7.62
N LEU A 102 6.58 9.88 8.04
CA LEU A 102 5.82 10.03 9.27
C LEU A 102 6.48 9.14 10.33
N ASP A 103 7.20 9.74 11.26
CA ASP A 103 8.07 9.04 12.21
C ASP A 103 7.43 9.05 13.59
N VAL A 104 6.84 7.92 13.96
CA VAL A 104 6.18 7.75 15.26
C VAL A 104 7.22 7.34 16.30
N GLY A 105 7.33 8.17 17.34
CA GLY A 105 8.39 8.00 18.35
C GLY A 105 9.71 8.70 18.00
N GLN A 106 9.84 9.24 16.78
CA GLN A 106 10.98 10.01 16.33
C GLN A 106 12.31 9.25 16.42
N GLY A 107 12.26 7.96 16.11
CA GLY A 107 13.41 7.05 16.19
C GLY A 107 14.21 6.93 14.89
N PHE A 108 13.78 7.58 13.81
CA PHE A 108 14.50 7.52 12.55
C PHE A 108 15.69 8.48 12.55
N SER A 109 16.89 7.93 12.35
CA SER A 109 18.13 8.71 12.35
C SER A 109 18.34 9.40 11.00
N LEU A 110 17.87 10.64 10.88
CA LEU A 110 18.03 11.45 9.65
C LEU A 110 19.50 11.72 9.32
N GLU A 111 20.38 11.76 10.32
CA GLU A 111 21.81 11.99 10.14
C GLU A 111 22.51 10.86 9.33
N THR A 112 21.85 9.71 9.24
CA THR A 112 22.37 8.58 8.43
C THR A 112 22.10 8.74 6.94
N LEU A 113 21.22 9.67 6.57
CA LEU A 113 20.87 9.94 5.17
C LEU A 113 21.87 10.92 4.53
N PRO A 114 22.22 10.73 3.25
CA PRO A 114 22.90 11.75 2.49
C PRO A 114 22.12 13.07 2.48
N ALA A 115 22.81 14.21 2.61
CA ALA A 115 22.18 15.53 2.61
C ALA A 115 21.27 15.75 1.37
N ALA A 116 21.67 15.22 0.22
CA ALA A 116 20.88 15.33 -1.01
C ALA A 116 19.53 14.59 -0.93
N ASP A 117 19.40 13.53 -0.13
CA ASP A 117 18.14 12.81 0.02
C ASP A 117 17.15 13.57 0.93
N LEU A 118 17.66 14.48 1.77
CA LEU A 118 16.85 15.35 2.63
C LEU A 118 16.17 16.48 1.85
N GLU A 119 16.70 16.87 0.68
CA GLU A 119 16.14 17.96 -0.13
C GLU A 119 14.73 17.67 -0.66
N THR A 120 14.41 16.40 -0.84
CA THR A 120 13.09 15.93 -1.34
C THR A 120 12.29 15.20 -0.27
N LEU A 121 12.73 15.26 0.99
CA LEU A 121 12.08 14.59 2.11
C LEU A 121 11.37 15.61 3.00
N LEU A 122 10.07 15.42 3.21
CA LEU A 122 9.35 16.03 4.32
C LEU A 122 9.30 15.01 5.47
N TRP A 123 10.02 15.32 6.55
CA TRP A 123 9.96 14.54 7.78
C TRP A 123 8.94 15.15 8.75
N VAL A 124 8.08 14.31 9.31
CA VAL A 124 7.05 14.67 10.27
C VAL A 124 7.17 13.78 11.51
N GLY A 125 7.63 14.34 12.61
CA GLY A 125 7.65 13.65 13.91
C GLY A 125 6.23 13.57 14.47
N CYS A 126 5.77 12.36 14.74
CA CYS A 126 4.44 12.08 15.27
C CYS A 126 4.54 11.50 16.69
N GLY A 127 3.68 11.96 17.59
CA GLY A 127 3.60 11.43 18.95
C GLY A 127 2.80 10.13 19.05
N SER A 128 2.06 9.76 17.99
CA SER A 128 1.24 8.56 17.96
C SER A 128 0.97 8.10 16.52
N ALA A 129 0.63 6.82 16.35
CA ALA A 129 0.20 6.28 15.07
C ALA A 129 -1.08 6.97 14.54
N ARG A 130 -1.94 7.42 15.44
CA ARG A 130 -3.14 8.19 15.08
C ARG A 130 -2.76 9.53 14.43
N GLU A 131 -1.83 10.26 15.01
CA GLU A 131 -1.34 11.52 14.44
C GLU A 131 -0.71 11.29 13.06
N ALA A 132 0.07 10.21 12.91
CA ALA A 132 0.66 9.85 11.62
C ALA A 132 -0.42 9.61 10.55
N ILE A 133 -1.49 8.88 10.87
CA ILE A 133 -2.60 8.64 9.93
C ILE A 133 -3.38 9.92 9.63
N GLU A 134 -3.59 10.79 10.60
CA GLU A 134 -4.24 12.08 10.39
C GLU A 134 -3.39 12.99 9.48
N ALA A 135 -2.08 13.02 9.69
CA ALA A 135 -1.15 13.75 8.82
C ALA A 135 -1.11 13.16 7.40
N LEU A 136 -1.09 11.83 7.29
CA LEU A 136 -1.15 11.12 6.01
C LEU A 136 -2.44 11.42 5.24
N ASP A 137 -3.60 11.45 5.92
CA ASP A 137 -4.88 11.78 5.29
C ASP A 137 -4.90 13.17 4.67
N VAL A 138 -4.22 14.12 5.29
CA VAL A 138 -4.07 15.48 4.74
C VAL A 138 -3.10 15.47 3.56
N ALA A 139 -1.91 14.88 3.75
CA ALA A 139 -0.83 14.91 2.77
C ALA A 139 -1.12 14.05 1.53
N SER A 140 -1.90 12.98 1.67
CA SER A 140 -2.29 12.13 0.55
C SER A 140 -3.13 12.84 -0.53
N ARG A 141 -3.62 14.04 -0.25
CA ARG A 141 -4.35 14.89 -1.21
C ARG A 141 -3.41 15.78 -2.04
N ASP A 142 -2.17 15.94 -1.60
CA ASP A 142 -1.18 16.74 -2.30
C ASP A 142 -0.42 15.87 -3.32
N GLU A 143 -0.60 16.16 -4.60
CA GLU A 143 -0.02 15.40 -5.72
C GLU A 143 1.50 15.54 -5.85
N ASN A 144 2.11 16.48 -5.11
CA ASN A 144 3.56 16.61 -5.09
C ASN A 144 4.26 15.43 -4.40
N PHE A 145 3.61 14.82 -3.42
CA PHE A 145 4.17 13.65 -2.74
C PHE A 145 3.91 12.37 -3.52
N PHE A 146 4.97 11.66 -3.81
CA PHE A 146 4.93 10.37 -4.51
C PHE A 146 5.01 9.18 -3.56
N LEU A 147 5.82 9.29 -2.51
CA LEU A 147 6.10 8.22 -1.55
C LEU A 147 5.71 8.66 -0.14
N PHE A 148 4.97 7.83 0.55
CA PHE A 148 4.68 7.98 1.97
C PHE A 148 5.27 6.80 2.74
N LEU A 149 6.08 7.10 3.73
CA LEU A 149 6.65 6.13 4.66
C LEU A 149 6.09 6.41 6.05
N ILE A 150 5.67 5.38 6.76
CA ILE A 150 5.27 5.47 8.15
C ILE A 150 6.19 4.58 8.96
N ASP A 151 6.99 5.18 9.82
CA ASP A 151 7.83 4.44 10.74
C ASP A 151 7.12 4.23 12.08
N LEU A 152 6.84 2.97 12.40
CA LEU A 152 6.14 2.56 13.62
C LEU A 152 7.05 1.74 14.54
N ARG A 153 8.35 1.64 14.26
CA ARG A 153 9.26 0.74 15.00
C ARG A 153 9.35 1.05 16.49
N ASP A 154 9.31 2.33 16.82
CA ASP A 154 9.42 2.81 18.21
C ASP A 154 8.03 3.14 18.82
N SER A 155 6.95 2.77 18.15
CA SER A 155 5.60 2.94 18.66
C SER A 155 5.14 1.74 19.49
N ASP A 156 4.27 1.99 20.47
CA ASP A 156 3.61 0.90 21.19
C ASP A 156 2.66 0.14 20.24
N PRO A 157 2.71 -1.21 20.20
CA PRO A 157 1.80 -2.00 19.38
C PRO A 157 0.32 -1.75 19.64
N SER A 158 -0.07 -1.29 20.84
CA SER A 158 -1.45 -0.91 21.15
C SER A 158 -1.88 0.38 20.45
N ASP A 159 -0.94 1.29 20.17
CA ASP A 159 -1.21 2.57 19.57
C ASP A 159 -1.67 2.41 18.09
N TRP A 160 -0.87 1.73 17.26
CA TRP A 160 -1.26 1.53 15.86
C TRP A 160 -2.46 0.60 15.68
N ARG A 161 -2.70 -0.35 16.61
CA ARG A 161 -3.92 -1.18 16.64
C ARG A 161 -5.18 -0.37 16.96
N SER A 162 -5.04 0.79 17.59
CA SER A 162 -6.15 1.70 17.88
C SER A 162 -6.66 2.41 16.63
N VAL A 163 -5.85 2.49 15.58
CA VAL A 163 -6.21 3.12 14.30
C VAL A 163 -7.25 2.26 13.58
N LYS A 164 -8.40 2.86 13.31
CA LYS A 164 -9.52 2.14 12.67
C LYS A 164 -9.19 1.77 11.23
N ALA A 165 -9.55 0.57 10.81
CA ALA A 165 -9.39 0.12 9.42
C ALA A 165 -9.99 1.11 8.40
N SER A 166 -11.11 1.77 8.74
CA SER A 166 -11.73 2.78 7.88
C SER A 166 -10.82 3.98 7.57
N GLN A 167 -9.90 4.34 8.46
CA GLN A 167 -8.93 5.42 8.22
C GLN A 167 -7.91 4.99 7.17
N TRP A 168 -7.38 3.77 7.28
CA TRP A 168 -6.48 3.17 6.29
C TRP A 168 -7.14 3.07 4.91
N TYR A 169 -8.38 2.55 4.85
CA TYR A 169 -9.11 2.44 3.58
C TYR A 169 -9.38 3.79 2.93
N ARG A 170 -9.63 4.83 3.73
CA ARG A 170 -9.83 6.20 3.21
C ARG A 170 -8.57 6.72 2.53
N VAL A 171 -7.43 6.62 3.21
CA VAL A 171 -6.14 7.04 2.66
C VAL A 171 -5.79 6.24 1.40
N LEU A 172 -5.94 4.91 1.47
CA LEU A 172 -5.70 4.05 0.32
C LEU A 172 -6.58 4.40 -0.89
N GLY A 173 -7.85 4.74 -0.64
CA GLY A 173 -8.76 5.20 -1.68
C GLY A 173 -8.28 6.50 -2.35
N GLN A 174 -7.73 7.44 -1.58
CA GLN A 174 -7.16 8.69 -2.11
C GLN A 174 -5.90 8.43 -2.95
N LEU A 175 -5.01 7.57 -2.48
CA LEU A 175 -3.77 7.24 -3.19
C LEU A 175 -4.04 6.52 -4.52
N ARG A 176 -5.05 5.65 -4.58
CA ARG A 176 -5.46 4.96 -5.82
C ARG A 176 -6.06 5.88 -6.88
N GLN A 177 -6.65 7.00 -6.48
CA GLN A 177 -7.23 7.98 -7.43
C GLN A 177 -6.16 8.84 -8.10
N ARG A 178 -4.92 8.79 -7.64
CA ARG A 178 -3.78 9.59 -8.13
C ARG A 178 -2.99 8.90 -9.25
N GLU A 179 -3.35 7.69 -9.59
CA GLU A 179 -2.81 6.93 -10.72
C GLU A 179 -3.62 7.22 -12.00
#